data_7f986bfa0ec1f578b52eeb8856cfce91
#
_entry.id   7f986bfa0ec1f578b52eeb8856cfce91
#
_cell.length_a   1.000
_cell.length_b   1.000
_cell.length_c   1.000
_cell.angle_alpha   90.00
_cell.angle_beta   90.00
_cell.angle_gamma   90.00
#
_symmetry.space_group_name_H-M   'P 1'
#
loop_
_entity.id
_entity.type
_entity.pdbx_description
1 polymer ?
#
loop_
_entity_poly.entity_id
_entity_poly.type
_entity_poly.pdbx_seq_one_letter_code
_entity_poly.pdbx_strand_id
1 'polypeptide(L)'
;MDGAQFAKMLSDKHLFELNRMEYKYSTVSVKEFAELLRQNFAQPLPLTDFSGNKLFYLPNLAQISTNGMKQLLSVPVSGQNFGLSAMTEEIYATFQIESIRSTRSSIRYILDGYAPRDEQEAHIYGMKRGLEFIANRQNTITEENLHHLYQISTGDYLPDEDRLLPNHFYRHGEVFIVGGEEPRPGLPAERLPGAMKCLVDFANANDGINELHKAAILHFAFAYYHPYFDGNGRTARLFHLWYLVQQGYPAALFTPFSRYIAENKDAYYKAYERVERNALISGYTDVTPFLFYFCNLSLIHI
;
A
#
# COMPACT_ATOMS: atom_id res chain seq x y z
N MET A 1 19.02 -23.31 -17.46
CA MET A 1 19.42 -23.41 -16.02
C MET A 1 19.16 -24.83 -15.55
N ASP A 2 20.09 -25.44 -14.82
CA ASP A 2 19.84 -26.73 -14.18
C ASP A 2 19.14 -26.60 -12.81
N GLY A 3 18.60 -27.75 -12.30
CA GLY A 3 17.83 -27.73 -11.05
C GLY A 3 18.64 -27.37 -9.80
N ALA A 4 19.94 -27.68 -9.76
CA ALA A 4 20.78 -27.34 -8.62
C ALA A 4 21.11 -25.83 -8.59
N GLN A 5 21.37 -25.25 -9.75
CA GLN A 5 21.53 -23.80 -9.89
C GLN A 5 20.24 -23.05 -9.50
N PHE A 6 19.08 -23.52 -9.98
CA PHE A 6 17.78 -22.93 -9.63
C PHE A 6 17.53 -22.97 -8.12
N ALA A 7 17.72 -24.13 -7.47
CA ALA A 7 17.51 -24.29 -6.03
C ALA A 7 18.48 -23.40 -5.22
N LYS A 8 19.72 -23.26 -5.65
CA LYS A 8 20.72 -22.38 -5.02
C LYS A 8 20.29 -20.91 -5.11
N MET A 9 19.80 -20.47 -6.26
CA MET A 9 19.33 -19.10 -6.45
C MET A 9 18.03 -18.83 -5.67
N LEU A 10 17.11 -19.80 -5.61
CA LEU A 10 15.86 -19.71 -4.86
C LEU A 10 16.07 -19.55 -3.36
N SER A 11 17.14 -20.14 -2.81
CA SER A 11 17.52 -20.03 -1.40
C SER A 11 18.44 -18.85 -1.08
N ASP A 12 18.71 -17.98 -2.06
CA ASP A 12 19.61 -16.84 -1.85
C ASP A 12 18.92 -15.74 -1.03
N LYS A 13 19.66 -15.15 -0.10
CA LYS A 13 19.19 -14.02 0.71
C LYS A 13 18.83 -12.77 -0.12
N HIS A 14 19.34 -12.68 -1.34
CA HIS A 14 19.05 -11.59 -2.29
C HIS A 14 18.02 -11.97 -3.34
N LEU A 15 17.20 -12.99 -3.10
CA LEU A 15 16.18 -13.49 -4.03
C LEU A 15 15.28 -12.36 -4.61
N PHE A 16 14.98 -11.36 -3.80
CA PHE A 16 14.14 -10.21 -4.21
C PHE A 16 14.95 -8.99 -4.70
N GLU A 17 16.25 -9.15 -4.96
CA GLU A 17 17.15 -8.11 -5.47
C GLU A 17 17.89 -8.63 -6.71
N LEU A 18 17.19 -8.74 -7.85
CA LEU A 18 17.72 -9.40 -9.06
C LEU A 18 19.02 -8.77 -9.56
N ASN A 19 19.21 -7.46 -9.40
CA ASN A 19 20.46 -6.78 -9.73
C ASN A 19 21.67 -7.30 -8.91
N ARG A 20 21.47 -7.62 -7.61
CA ARG A 20 22.51 -8.25 -6.78
C ARG A 20 22.74 -9.71 -7.19
N MET A 21 21.69 -10.39 -7.62
CA MET A 21 21.79 -11.74 -8.13
C MET A 21 22.57 -11.77 -9.44
N GLU A 22 22.39 -10.82 -10.36
CA GLU A 22 23.19 -10.70 -11.60
C GLU A 22 24.68 -10.58 -11.30
N TYR A 23 25.03 -9.75 -10.33
CA TYR A 23 26.43 -9.62 -9.91
C TYR A 23 26.98 -10.91 -9.29
N LYS A 24 26.19 -11.57 -8.42
CA LYS A 24 26.62 -12.79 -7.71
C LYS A 24 26.67 -14.02 -8.60
N TYR A 25 25.75 -14.14 -9.55
CA TYR A 25 25.57 -15.28 -10.44
C TYR A 25 25.94 -14.92 -11.89
N SER A 26 27.11 -14.29 -12.10
CA SER A 26 27.54 -13.76 -13.39
C SER A 26 27.61 -14.77 -14.54
N THR A 27 27.65 -16.07 -14.24
CA THR A 27 27.70 -17.17 -15.21
C THR A 27 26.32 -17.78 -15.52
N VAL A 28 25.25 -17.28 -14.89
CA VAL A 28 23.88 -17.80 -15.02
C VAL A 28 22.95 -16.67 -15.35
N SER A 29 21.98 -16.89 -16.25
CA SER A 29 20.97 -15.88 -16.59
C SER A 29 19.97 -15.69 -15.47
N VAL A 30 20.04 -14.54 -14.78
CA VAL A 30 19.04 -14.15 -13.79
C VAL A 30 17.68 -13.92 -14.43
N LYS A 31 17.65 -13.46 -15.68
CA LYS A 31 16.40 -13.34 -16.46
C LYS A 31 15.74 -14.71 -16.69
N GLU A 32 16.51 -15.74 -17.03
CA GLU A 32 15.99 -17.11 -17.16
C GLU A 32 15.46 -17.63 -15.83
N PHE A 33 16.19 -17.38 -14.73
CA PHE A 33 15.74 -17.72 -13.39
C PHE A 33 14.39 -17.06 -13.05
N ALA A 34 14.26 -15.75 -13.29
CA ALA A 34 13.02 -15.01 -13.04
C ALA A 34 11.86 -15.55 -13.89
N GLU A 35 12.11 -15.91 -15.16
CA GLU A 35 11.11 -16.49 -16.03
C GLU A 35 10.65 -17.88 -15.54
N LEU A 36 11.58 -18.72 -15.05
CA LEU A 36 11.24 -20.01 -14.43
C LEU A 36 10.40 -19.82 -13.16
N LEU A 37 10.73 -18.81 -12.33
CA LEU A 37 9.90 -18.45 -11.18
C LEU A 37 8.49 -18.06 -11.60
N ARG A 38 8.37 -17.19 -12.60
CA ARG A 38 7.09 -16.74 -13.12
C ARG A 38 6.25 -17.90 -13.63
N GLN A 39 6.82 -18.78 -14.43
CA GLN A 39 6.10 -19.89 -15.06
C GLN A 39 5.60 -20.94 -14.08
N ASN A 40 6.37 -21.20 -13.01
CA ASN A 40 6.10 -22.33 -12.12
C ASN A 40 5.48 -21.93 -10.78
N PHE A 41 5.64 -20.68 -10.33
CA PHE A 41 5.26 -20.29 -8.96
C PHE A 41 4.45 -19.00 -8.90
N ALA A 42 4.42 -18.17 -9.96
CA ALA A 42 3.74 -16.90 -9.93
C ALA A 42 2.25 -17.03 -10.21
N GLN A 43 1.46 -16.29 -9.45
CA GLN A 43 0.05 -16.08 -9.69
C GLN A 43 -0.16 -14.72 -10.38
N PRO A 44 -0.82 -14.68 -11.55
CA PRO A 44 -1.15 -13.42 -12.20
C PRO A 44 -2.26 -12.69 -11.42
N LEU A 45 -2.16 -11.38 -11.39
CA LEU A 45 -3.15 -10.48 -10.82
C LEU A 45 -4.00 -9.85 -11.92
N PRO A 46 -5.27 -9.48 -11.66
CA PRO A 46 -6.11 -8.74 -12.62
C PRO A 46 -5.75 -7.24 -12.66
N LEU A 47 -4.52 -6.90 -12.36
CA LEU A 47 -3.94 -5.57 -12.31
C LEU A 47 -2.82 -5.47 -13.34
N THR A 48 -2.54 -4.26 -13.85
CA THR A 48 -1.54 -4.07 -14.89
C THR A 48 -0.47 -3.06 -14.48
N ASP A 49 0.73 -3.22 -15.03
CA ASP A 49 1.80 -2.24 -14.96
C ASP A 49 1.59 -1.06 -15.94
N PHE A 50 2.55 -0.15 -15.96
CA PHE A 50 2.51 1.03 -16.83
C PHE A 50 2.62 0.68 -18.33
N SER A 51 3.08 -0.50 -18.68
CA SER A 51 3.10 -1.02 -20.05
C SER A 51 1.84 -1.78 -20.43
N GLY A 52 0.92 -2.03 -19.48
CA GLY A 52 -0.30 -2.80 -19.69
C GLY A 52 -0.13 -4.30 -19.48
N ASN A 53 1.05 -4.76 -19.04
CA ASN A 53 1.26 -6.15 -18.71
C ASN A 53 0.68 -6.48 -17.34
N LYS A 54 0.24 -7.72 -17.13
CA LYS A 54 -0.27 -8.17 -15.83
C LYS A 54 0.80 -8.09 -14.74
N LEU A 55 0.40 -7.69 -13.55
CA LEU A 55 1.19 -7.87 -12.35
C LEU A 55 1.16 -9.33 -11.91
N PHE A 56 2.22 -9.75 -11.21
CA PHE A 56 2.36 -11.09 -10.65
C PHE A 56 2.79 -11.02 -9.18
N TYR A 57 2.53 -12.09 -8.44
CA TYR A 57 3.15 -12.33 -7.15
C TYR A 57 3.42 -13.82 -6.94
N LEU A 58 4.33 -14.15 -6.01
CA LEU A 58 4.77 -15.51 -5.69
C LEU A 58 4.18 -15.91 -4.33
N PRO A 59 2.98 -16.53 -4.28
CA PRO A 59 2.26 -16.80 -3.02
C PRO A 59 3.08 -17.59 -2.02
N ASN A 60 3.78 -18.63 -2.48
CA ASN A 60 4.56 -19.53 -1.63
C ASN A 60 5.85 -18.90 -1.07
N LEU A 61 6.41 -17.91 -1.75
CA LEU A 61 7.60 -17.18 -1.30
C LEU A 61 7.22 -16.01 -0.37
N ALA A 62 6.01 -15.50 -0.50
CA ALA A 62 5.43 -14.54 0.42
C ALA A 62 4.94 -15.20 1.75
N GLN A 63 5.18 -16.50 1.93
CA GLN A 63 4.82 -17.24 3.16
C GLN A 63 5.61 -16.72 4.36
N ILE A 64 5.07 -15.66 4.91
CA ILE A 64 5.27 -15.34 6.30
C ILE A 64 4.03 -15.86 7.01
N SER A 65 4.21 -16.31 8.24
CA SER A 65 3.09 -16.78 9.08
C SER A 65 2.02 -15.70 9.22
N THR A 66 1.15 -15.56 8.21
CA THR A 66 -0.03 -14.68 8.27
C THR A 66 -1.00 -15.12 9.37
N ASN A 67 -0.84 -16.33 9.93
CA ASN A 67 -1.73 -16.85 10.96
C ASN A 67 -1.66 -16.07 12.27
N GLY A 68 -0.46 -15.70 12.73
CA GLY A 68 -0.31 -14.87 13.94
C GLY A 68 -0.94 -13.49 13.76
N MET A 69 -0.73 -12.86 12.61
CA MET A 69 -1.34 -11.58 12.28
C MET A 69 -2.87 -11.69 12.18
N LYS A 70 -3.40 -12.71 11.52
CA LYS A 70 -4.85 -12.94 11.45
C LYS A 70 -5.46 -13.12 12.85
N GLN A 71 -4.80 -13.85 13.73
CA GLN A 71 -5.23 -14.01 15.12
C GLN A 71 -5.26 -12.67 15.86
N LEU A 72 -4.20 -11.86 15.74
CA LEU A 72 -4.15 -10.54 16.36
C LEU A 72 -5.26 -9.63 15.84
N LEU A 73 -5.43 -9.54 14.53
CA LEU A 73 -6.44 -8.69 13.90
C LEU A 73 -7.88 -9.16 14.14
N SER A 74 -8.07 -10.42 14.52
CA SER A 74 -9.38 -11.01 14.87
C SER A 74 -9.77 -10.80 16.33
N VAL A 75 -8.89 -10.25 17.18
CA VAL A 75 -9.20 -9.99 18.59
C VAL A 75 -10.33 -8.96 18.69
N PRO A 76 -11.42 -9.25 19.45
CA PRO A 76 -12.44 -8.25 19.72
C PRO A 76 -11.84 -7.08 20.49
N VAL A 77 -11.89 -5.89 19.93
CA VAL A 77 -11.37 -4.69 20.59
C VAL A 77 -12.49 -4.06 21.41
N SER A 78 -12.30 -3.97 22.70
CA SER A 78 -13.18 -3.28 23.63
C SER A 78 -12.42 -2.16 24.36
N GLY A 79 -12.93 -0.93 24.25
CA GLY A 79 -12.44 0.21 25.02
C GLY A 79 -12.14 1.46 24.20
N GLN A 80 -12.84 2.57 24.47
CA GLN A 80 -12.67 3.85 23.78
C GLN A 80 -11.24 4.40 23.90
N ASN A 81 -10.58 4.24 25.05
CA ASN A 81 -9.24 4.78 25.28
C ASN A 81 -8.15 4.10 24.44
N PHE A 82 -8.28 2.80 24.19
CA PHE A 82 -7.32 2.08 23.34
C PHE A 82 -7.44 2.55 21.87
N GLY A 83 -8.67 2.70 21.38
CA GLY A 83 -8.93 3.20 20.03
C GLY A 83 -8.33 4.60 19.79
N LEU A 84 -8.53 5.52 20.71
CA LEU A 84 -7.99 6.89 20.60
C LEU A 84 -6.45 6.92 20.56
N SER A 85 -5.78 6.06 21.32
CA SER A 85 -4.32 5.97 21.30
C SER A 85 -3.80 5.45 19.95
N ALA A 86 -4.40 4.37 19.44
CA ALA A 86 -4.01 3.79 18.16
C ALA A 86 -4.27 4.76 16.99
N MET A 87 -5.44 5.42 16.97
CA MET A 87 -5.73 6.46 15.98
C MET A 87 -4.75 7.64 16.05
N THR A 88 -4.37 8.05 17.27
CA THR A 88 -3.37 9.12 17.45
C THR A 88 -2.04 8.71 16.80
N GLU A 89 -1.56 7.49 17.04
CA GLU A 89 -0.30 7.02 16.48
C GLU A 89 -0.39 6.80 14.97
N GLU A 90 -1.52 6.30 14.45
CA GLU A 90 -1.73 6.13 13.01
C GLU A 90 -1.70 7.48 12.27
N ILE A 91 -2.44 8.49 12.77
CA ILE A 91 -2.45 9.84 12.18
C ILE A 91 -1.07 10.50 12.31
N TYR A 92 -0.42 10.40 13.47
CA TYR A 92 0.90 10.98 13.68
C TYR A 92 1.92 10.40 12.72
N ALA A 93 1.97 9.08 12.63
CA ALA A 93 2.92 8.38 11.80
C ALA A 93 2.67 8.59 10.29
N THR A 94 1.39 8.55 9.85
CA THR A 94 1.07 8.82 8.45
C THR A 94 1.53 10.23 8.02
N PHE A 95 1.43 11.22 8.90
CA PHE A 95 1.94 12.57 8.63
C PHE A 95 3.45 12.65 8.65
N GLN A 96 4.13 11.89 9.51
CA GLN A 96 5.60 11.79 9.48
C GLN A 96 6.10 11.22 8.14
N ILE A 97 5.43 10.20 7.59
CA ILE A 97 5.77 9.64 6.28
C ILE A 97 5.70 10.72 5.20
N GLU A 98 4.64 11.54 5.20
CA GLU A 98 4.40 12.60 4.20
C GLU A 98 5.13 13.91 4.55
N SER A 99 5.93 13.96 5.61
CA SER A 99 6.61 15.19 6.08
C SER A 99 5.65 16.33 6.46
N ILE A 100 4.41 16.00 6.82
CA ILE A 100 3.41 16.93 7.32
C ILE A 100 3.63 17.13 8.82
N ARG A 101 3.74 18.40 9.26
CA ARG A 101 3.93 18.71 10.67
C ARG A 101 2.67 18.40 11.46
N SER A 102 2.82 17.73 12.60
CA SER A 102 1.74 17.50 13.56
C SER A 102 2.29 17.17 14.93
N THR A 103 1.47 17.33 15.96
CA THR A 103 1.80 16.91 17.31
C THR A 103 0.75 15.96 17.85
N ARG A 104 1.14 15.03 18.72
CA ARG A 104 0.18 14.13 19.37
C ARG A 104 -0.89 14.88 20.15
N SER A 105 -0.54 16.04 20.73
CA SER A 105 -1.49 16.91 21.44
C SER A 105 -2.54 17.51 20.51
N SER A 106 -2.16 18.03 19.33
CA SER A 106 -3.11 18.52 18.33
C SER A 106 -4.00 17.41 17.78
N ILE A 107 -3.42 16.23 17.54
CA ILE A 107 -4.20 15.07 17.08
C ILE A 107 -5.22 14.68 18.16
N ARG A 108 -4.79 14.57 19.42
CA ARG A 108 -5.69 14.24 20.51
C ARG A 108 -6.82 15.25 20.68
N TYR A 109 -6.50 16.55 20.58
CA TYR A 109 -7.49 17.62 20.61
C TYR A 109 -8.60 17.43 19.58
N ILE A 110 -8.24 17.11 18.33
CA ILE A 110 -9.22 16.82 17.25
C ILE A 110 -9.98 15.51 17.50
N LEU A 111 -9.30 14.47 17.98
CA LEU A 111 -9.95 13.19 18.28
C LEU A 111 -10.94 13.30 19.42
N ASP A 112 -10.70 14.16 20.41
CA ASP A 112 -11.58 14.46 21.53
C ASP A 112 -12.84 15.29 21.09
N GLY A 113 -12.93 15.65 19.81
CA GLY A 113 -14.13 16.27 19.21
C GLY A 113 -14.07 17.80 19.07
N TYR A 114 -12.93 18.42 19.32
CA TYR A 114 -12.79 19.85 19.13
C TYR A 114 -12.63 20.24 17.66
N ALA A 115 -13.08 21.43 17.30
CA ALA A 115 -12.94 21.96 15.94
C ALA A 115 -11.49 22.34 15.62
N PRO A 116 -11.03 22.17 14.37
CA PRO A 116 -9.72 22.63 13.93
C PRO A 116 -9.54 24.14 14.14
N ARG A 117 -8.36 24.54 14.61
CA ARG A 117 -8.00 25.94 14.85
C ARG A 117 -7.20 26.56 13.71
N ASP A 118 -6.58 25.72 12.90
CA ASP A 118 -5.72 26.09 11.78
C ASP A 118 -5.77 25.00 10.66
N GLU A 119 -5.09 25.28 9.57
CA GLU A 119 -5.00 24.37 8.40
C GLU A 119 -4.35 23.02 8.76
N GLN A 120 -3.35 23.03 9.63
CA GLN A 120 -2.69 21.80 10.06
C GLN A 120 -3.65 20.88 10.82
N GLU A 121 -4.46 21.45 11.72
CA GLU A 121 -5.50 20.71 12.44
C GLU A 121 -6.65 20.29 11.51
N ALA A 122 -6.92 21.05 10.44
CA ALA A 122 -7.88 20.67 9.42
C ALA A 122 -7.46 19.37 8.70
N HIS A 123 -6.17 19.20 8.37
CA HIS A 123 -5.65 17.93 7.84
C HIS A 123 -5.82 16.76 8.84
N ILE A 124 -5.58 17.01 10.15
CA ILE A 124 -5.82 16.00 11.20
C ILE A 124 -7.30 15.62 11.24
N TYR A 125 -8.19 16.60 11.16
CA TYR A 125 -9.63 16.38 11.13
C TYR A 125 -10.06 15.55 9.91
N GLY A 126 -9.46 15.82 8.74
CA GLY A 126 -9.66 15.01 7.55
C GLY A 126 -9.30 13.54 7.77
N MET A 127 -8.12 13.27 8.31
CA MET A 127 -7.69 11.90 8.62
C MET A 127 -8.62 11.21 9.63
N LYS A 128 -9.10 11.93 10.66
CA LYS A 128 -10.12 11.42 11.58
C LYS A 128 -11.39 10.99 10.83
N ARG A 129 -11.92 11.85 9.95
CA ARG A 129 -13.10 11.52 9.12
C ARG A 129 -12.86 10.29 8.25
N GLY A 130 -11.67 10.18 7.64
CA GLY A 130 -11.28 9.01 6.86
C GLY A 130 -11.30 7.73 7.68
N LEU A 131 -10.71 7.73 8.89
CA LEU A 131 -10.72 6.58 9.81
C LEU A 131 -12.14 6.21 10.27
N GLU A 132 -12.98 7.21 10.59
CA GLU A 132 -14.39 7.00 10.95
C GLU A 132 -15.18 6.41 9.76
N PHE A 133 -14.92 6.87 8.53
CA PHE A 133 -15.57 6.36 7.33
C PHE A 133 -15.26 4.89 7.10
N ILE A 134 -13.98 4.50 7.17
CA ILE A 134 -13.57 3.11 6.93
C ILE A 134 -13.96 2.16 8.08
N ALA A 135 -14.18 2.69 9.29
CA ALA A 135 -14.66 1.91 10.44
C ALA A 135 -16.12 1.46 10.26
N ASN A 136 -16.91 2.19 9.48
CA ASN A 136 -18.27 1.80 9.17
C ASN A 136 -18.31 0.74 8.05
N ARG A 137 -18.59 -0.50 8.41
CA ARG A 137 -18.64 -1.63 7.46
C ARG A 137 -19.74 -1.53 6.40
N GLN A 138 -20.70 -0.64 6.55
CA GLN A 138 -21.71 -0.36 5.52
C GLN A 138 -21.11 0.44 4.34
N ASN A 139 -20.03 1.15 4.56
CA ASN A 139 -19.27 1.80 3.50
C ASN A 139 -18.47 0.75 2.74
N THR A 140 -19.08 0.14 1.74
CA THR A 140 -18.42 -0.88 0.91
C THR A 140 -17.41 -0.27 -0.06
N ILE A 141 -16.41 -1.03 -0.46
CA ILE A 141 -15.37 -0.58 -1.39
C ILE A 141 -15.98 -0.45 -2.79
N THR A 142 -16.24 0.77 -3.22
CA THR A 142 -16.63 1.16 -4.58
C THR A 142 -15.74 2.30 -5.05
N GLU A 143 -15.80 2.62 -6.35
CA GLU A 143 -15.02 3.73 -6.91
C GLU A 143 -15.47 5.07 -6.33
N GLU A 144 -16.80 5.26 -6.17
CA GLU A 144 -17.40 6.45 -5.55
C GLU A 144 -17.00 6.59 -4.08
N ASN A 145 -17.05 5.51 -3.32
CA ASN A 145 -16.67 5.53 -1.91
C ASN A 145 -15.16 5.71 -1.72
N LEU A 146 -14.32 5.20 -2.63
CA LEU A 146 -12.88 5.43 -2.61
C LEU A 146 -12.54 6.90 -2.91
N HIS A 147 -13.23 7.48 -3.89
CA HIS A 147 -13.14 8.91 -4.18
C HIS A 147 -13.64 9.76 -3.01
N HIS A 148 -14.78 9.40 -2.40
CA HIS A 148 -15.30 10.08 -1.22
C HIS A 148 -14.32 9.99 -0.03
N LEU A 149 -13.75 8.81 0.23
CA LEU A 149 -12.71 8.63 1.24
C LEU A 149 -11.52 9.59 1.02
N TYR A 150 -11.03 9.67 -0.22
CA TYR A 150 -9.98 10.62 -0.58
C TYR A 150 -10.39 12.06 -0.30
N GLN A 151 -11.58 12.48 -0.75
CA GLN A 151 -12.05 13.86 -0.54
C GLN A 151 -12.10 14.22 0.94
N ILE A 152 -12.80 13.44 1.75
CA ILE A 152 -13.00 13.76 3.17
C ILE A 152 -11.73 13.67 4.02
N SER A 153 -10.77 12.84 3.61
CA SER A 153 -9.53 12.64 4.35
C SER A 153 -8.40 13.57 3.91
N THR A 154 -8.42 14.04 2.67
CA THR A 154 -7.29 14.76 2.06
C THR A 154 -7.74 15.85 1.10
N GLY A 155 -8.54 15.53 0.08
CA GLY A 155 -8.82 16.42 -1.05
C GLY A 155 -9.45 17.75 -0.66
N ASP A 156 -10.38 17.75 0.32
CA ASP A 156 -11.04 18.98 0.82
C ASP A 156 -10.06 19.97 1.49
N TYR A 157 -8.86 19.50 1.85
CA TYR A 157 -7.86 20.27 2.59
C TYR A 157 -6.64 20.66 1.75
N LEU A 158 -6.66 20.34 0.45
CA LEU A 158 -5.58 20.70 -0.48
C LEU A 158 -5.77 22.12 -1.03
N PRO A 159 -4.67 22.80 -1.41
CA PRO A 159 -4.74 24.02 -2.21
C PRO A 159 -5.46 23.77 -3.54
N ASP A 160 -6.05 24.83 -4.13
CA ASP A 160 -6.90 24.70 -5.31
C ASP A 160 -6.17 24.09 -6.52
N GLU A 161 -4.86 24.34 -6.67
CA GLU A 161 -4.02 23.79 -7.73
C GLU A 161 -3.85 22.25 -7.65
N ASP A 162 -3.97 21.68 -6.45
CA ASP A 162 -3.82 20.23 -6.21
C ASP A 162 -5.17 19.51 -6.13
N ARG A 163 -6.27 20.25 -6.26
CA ARG A 163 -7.60 19.65 -6.25
C ARG A 163 -7.97 19.03 -7.59
N LEU A 164 -8.81 18.01 -7.52
CA LEU A 164 -9.43 17.43 -8.69
C LEU A 164 -10.42 18.42 -9.33
N LEU A 165 -10.53 18.36 -10.64
CA LEU A 165 -11.60 19.12 -11.36
C LEU A 165 -12.98 18.61 -10.94
N PRO A 166 -14.02 19.46 -10.97
CA PRO A 166 -15.38 19.05 -10.70
C PRO A 166 -15.79 17.85 -11.56
N ASN A 167 -16.44 16.86 -10.94
CA ASN A 167 -16.88 15.61 -11.57
C ASN A 167 -15.75 14.70 -12.10
N HIS A 168 -14.50 14.92 -11.69
CA HIS A 168 -13.40 14.00 -11.96
C HIS A 168 -13.07 13.19 -10.71
N PHE A 169 -12.95 11.87 -10.86
CA PHE A 169 -12.54 10.98 -9.78
C PHE A 169 -11.03 10.92 -9.63
N TYR A 170 -10.30 11.25 -10.66
CA TYR A 170 -8.84 11.13 -10.75
C TYR A 170 -8.23 12.38 -11.33
N ARG A 171 -6.93 12.54 -11.13
CA ARG A 171 -6.16 13.62 -11.75
C ARG A 171 -6.27 13.57 -13.29
N HIS A 172 -6.16 14.72 -13.87
CA HIS A 172 -6.22 14.94 -15.32
C HIS A 172 -4.86 15.32 -15.94
N GLY A 173 -3.80 15.39 -15.12
CA GLY A 173 -2.44 15.75 -15.50
C GLY A 173 -1.41 14.73 -15.03
N GLU A 174 -0.16 14.94 -15.46
CA GLU A 174 0.98 14.16 -15.03
C GLU A 174 1.37 14.49 -13.57
N VAL A 175 1.94 13.51 -12.89
CA VAL A 175 2.54 13.65 -11.56
C VAL A 175 3.84 12.88 -11.50
N PHE A 176 4.74 13.33 -10.62
CA PHE A 176 5.96 12.62 -10.30
C PHE A 176 5.92 12.16 -8.84
N ILE A 177 6.13 10.86 -8.66
CA ILE A 177 6.17 10.22 -7.34
C ILE A 177 7.57 10.42 -6.77
N VAL A 178 7.64 11.12 -5.63
CA VAL A 178 8.87 11.34 -4.87
C VAL A 178 8.92 10.41 -3.66
N GLY A 179 10.13 10.04 -3.23
CA GLY A 179 10.34 9.19 -2.05
C GLY A 179 11.34 8.05 -2.27
N GLY A 180 11.69 7.76 -3.53
CA GLY A 180 12.79 6.88 -3.93
C GLY A 180 14.07 7.63 -4.26
N GLU A 181 15.05 6.92 -4.86
CA GLU A 181 16.33 7.50 -5.30
C GLU A 181 16.10 8.56 -6.40
N GLU A 182 15.14 8.32 -7.30
CA GLU A 182 14.76 9.26 -8.37
C GLU A 182 13.24 9.42 -8.45
N PRO A 183 12.74 10.64 -8.81
CA PRO A 183 11.33 10.84 -9.09
C PRO A 183 10.90 9.99 -10.30
N ARG A 184 9.73 9.38 -10.21
CA ARG A 184 9.16 8.54 -11.26
C ARG A 184 7.76 9.02 -11.65
N PRO A 185 7.34 8.88 -12.92
CA PRO A 185 5.99 9.27 -13.31
C PRO A 185 4.95 8.36 -12.66
N GLY A 186 3.77 8.91 -12.38
CA GLY A 186 2.57 8.12 -12.09
C GLY A 186 1.99 7.47 -13.35
N LEU A 187 0.97 6.61 -13.18
CA LEU A 187 0.25 6.03 -14.34
C LEU A 187 -0.32 7.16 -15.20
N PRO A 188 -0.23 7.11 -16.55
CA PRO A 188 -0.86 8.10 -17.42
C PRO A 188 -2.33 8.36 -17.05
N ALA A 189 -2.74 9.64 -16.99
CA ALA A 189 -4.05 10.03 -16.46
C ALA A 189 -5.23 9.37 -17.19
N GLU A 190 -5.12 9.23 -18.50
CA GLU A 190 -6.13 8.60 -19.35
C GLU A 190 -6.35 7.09 -19.04
N ARG A 191 -5.40 6.45 -18.39
CA ARG A 191 -5.48 5.03 -18.00
C ARG A 191 -6.02 4.83 -16.58
N LEU A 192 -6.06 5.88 -15.77
CA LEU A 192 -6.51 5.80 -14.37
C LEU A 192 -7.92 5.24 -14.21
N PRO A 193 -8.95 5.66 -14.99
CA PRO A 193 -10.29 5.14 -14.80
C PRO A 193 -10.35 3.61 -14.96
N GLY A 194 -9.71 3.07 -15.98
CA GLY A 194 -9.66 1.62 -16.20
C GLY A 194 -8.86 0.87 -15.13
N ALA A 195 -7.71 1.41 -14.73
CA ALA A 195 -6.85 0.79 -13.72
C ALA A 195 -7.51 0.80 -12.33
N MET A 196 -8.16 1.90 -11.96
CA MET A 196 -8.83 2.03 -10.66
C MET A 196 -10.10 1.18 -10.59
N LYS A 197 -10.86 1.09 -11.69
CA LYS A 197 -11.96 0.13 -11.78
C LYS A 197 -11.48 -1.30 -11.54
N CYS A 198 -10.42 -1.73 -12.23
CA CYS A 198 -9.83 -3.06 -12.01
C CYS A 198 -9.35 -3.25 -10.56
N LEU A 199 -8.81 -2.21 -9.92
CA LEU A 199 -8.36 -2.25 -8.54
C LEU A 199 -9.53 -2.45 -7.56
N VAL A 200 -10.64 -1.76 -7.77
CA VAL A 200 -11.88 -1.90 -6.96
C VAL A 200 -12.53 -3.28 -7.21
N ASP A 201 -12.61 -3.71 -8.46
CA ASP A 201 -13.13 -5.04 -8.82
C ASP A 201 -12.28 -6.14 -8.15
N PHE A 202 -10.94 -5.98 -8.16
CA PHE A 202 -10.02 -6.91 -7.48
C PHE A 202 -10.21 -6.90 -5.95
N ALA A 203 -10.41 -5.74 -5.33
CA ALA A 203 -10.69 -5.66 -3.89
C ALA A 203 -11.93 -6.48 -3.50
N ASN A 204 -12.96 -6.50 -4.34
CA ASN A 204 -14.22 -7.18 -4.08
C ASN A 204 -14.26 -8.63 -4.60
N ALA A 205 -13.25 -9.08 -5.35
CA ALA A 205 -13.24 -10.43 -5.92
C ALA A 205 -13.02 -11.49 -4.83
N ASN A 206 -13.78 -12.59 -4.93
CA ASN A 206 -13.54 -13.80 -4.14
C ASN A 206 -12.62 -14.76 -4.92
N ASP A 207 -11.33 -14.48 -4.92
CA ASP A 207 -10.31 -15.16 -5.74
C ASP A 207 -9.39 -16.11 -4.95
N GLY A 208 -9.65 -16.26 -3.64
CA GLY A 208 -8.89 -17.14 -2.75
C GLY A 208 -7.50 -16.60 -2.36
N ILE A 209 -7.15 -15.39 -2.78
CA ILE A 209 -5.91 -14.75 -2.33
C ILE A 209 -6.02 -14.44 -0.83
N ASN A 210 -4.95 -14.76 -0.09
CA ASN A 210 -4.86 -14.42 1.33
C ASN A 210 -5.16 -12.93 1.56
N GLU A 211 -6.06 -12.60 2.48
CA GLU A 211 -6.58 -11.24 2.70
C GLU A 211 -5.46 -10.25 3.08
N LEU A 212 -4.43 -10.70 3.83
CA LEU A 212 -3.30 -9.83 4.18
C LEU A 212 -2.41 -9.55 2.97
N HIS A 213 -2.19 -10.56 2.11
CA HIS A 213 -1.49 -10.36 0.85
C HIS A 213 -2.28 -9.41 -0.06
N LYS A 214 -3.59 -9.61 -0.15
CA LYS A 214 -4.46 -8.77 -0.98
C LYS A 214 -4.49 -7.33 -0.49
N ALA A 215 -4.57 -7.11 0.83
CA ALA A 215 -4.46 -5.78 1.42
C ALA A 215 -3.14 -5.07 1.02
N ALA A 216 -2.02 -5.80 1.06
CA ALA A 216 -0.71 -5.26 0.66
C ALA A 216 -0.64 -5.00 -0.86
N ILE A 217 -1.23 -5.86 -1.71
CA ILE A 217 -1.31 -5.66 -3.16
C ILE A 217 -2.16 -4.43 -3.49
N LEU A 218 -3.30 -4.25 -2.83
CA LEU A 218 -4.17 -3.08 -3.00
C LEU A 218 -3.43 -1.79 -2.61
N HIS A 219 -2.72 -1.79 -1.48
CA HIS A 219 -1.89 -0.68 -1.06
C HIS A 219 -0.81 -0.36 -2.11
N PHE A 220 -0.07 -1.39 -2.55
CA PHE A 220 0.96 -1.24 -3.58
C PHE A 220 0.38 -0.62 -4.86
N ALA A 221 -0.65 -1.24 -5.43
CA ALA A 221 -1.20 -0.85 -6.71
C ALA A 221 -1.79 0.57 -6.68
N PHE A 222 -2.49 0.94 -5.60
CA PHE A 222 -3.02 2.28 -5.44
C PHE A 222 -1.90 3.34 -5.43
N ALA A 223 -0.88 3.15 -4.61
CA ALA A 223 0.25 4.07 -4.52
C ALA A 223 1.11 4.07 -5.81
N TYR A 224 1.21 2.92 -6.50
CA TYR A 224 1.90 2.76 -7.78
C TYR A 224 1.20 3.51 -8.91
N TYR A 225 -0.14 3.43 -9.00
CA TYR A 225 -0.92 4.16 -10.00
C TYR A 225 -0.97 5.67 -9.74
N HIS A 226 -0.93 6.07 -8.49
CA HIS A 226 -0.91 7.46 -8.06
C HIS A 226 -2.07 8.29 -8.63
N PRO A 227 -3.34 7.96 -8.29
CA PRO A 227 -4.51 8.49 -8.98
C PRO A 227 -4.82 9.97 -8.69
N TYR A 228 -4.20 10.60 -7.70
CA TYR A 228 -4.46 11.97 -7.28
C TYR A 228 -3.21 12.84 -7.45
N PHE A 229 -3.36 14.16 -7.39
CA PHE A 229 -2.22 15.08 -7.42
C PHE A 229 -1.41 15.02 -6.11
N ASP A 230 -2.10 14.98 -4.97
CA ASP A 230 -1.50 14.74 -3.65
C ASP A 230 -2.38 13.81 -2.80
N GLY A 231 -1.86 13.34 -1.66
CA GLY A 231 -2.58 12.48 -0.71
C GLY A 231 -2.65 11.01 -1.06
N ASN A 232 -1.96 10.58 -2.12
CA ASN A 232 -1.97 9.17 -2.56
C ASN A 232 -1.46 8.22 -1.47
N GLY A 233 -0.39 8.57 -0.77
CA GLY A 233 0.16 7.75 0.33
C GLY A 233 -0.82 7.63 1.50
N ARG A 234 -1.44 8.72 1.92
CA ARG A 234 -2.45 8.74 2.98
C ARG A 234 -3.66 7.88 2.61
N THR A 235 -4.16 8.04 1.38
CA THR A 235 -5.30 7.26 0.89
C THR A 235 -4.94 5.78 0.72
N ALA A 236 -3.75 5.42 0.25
CA ALA A 236 -3.30 4.03 0.15
C ALA A 236 -3.29 3.33 1.52
N ARG A 237 -2.83 4.03 2.57
CA ARG A 237 -2.84 3.50 3.95
C ARG A 237 -4.25 3.33 4.50
N LEU A 238 -5.13 4.31 4.28
CA LEU A 238 -6.56 4.18 4.64
C LEU A 238 -7.24 3.06 3.86
N PHE A 239 -6.96 2.91 2.56
CA PHE A 239 -7.53 1.85 1.72
C PHE A 239 -7.10 0.45 2.17
N HIS A 240 -5.83 0.30 2.57
CA HIS A 240 -5.32 -0.92 3.18
C HIS A 240 -6.11 -1.32 4.44
N LEU A 241 -6.27 -0.37 5.38
CA LEU A 241 -7.03 -0.59 6.61
C LEU A 241 -8.51 -0.87 6.31
N TRP A 242 -9.10 -0.13 5.40
CA TRP A 242 -10.50 -0.30 4.99
C TRP A 242 -10.77 -1.70 4.45
N TYR A 243 -9.90 -2.18 3.56
CA TYR A 243 -10.01 -3.53 3.04
C TYR A 243 -9.98 -4.56 4.17
N LEU A 244 -9.05 -4.45 5.12
CA LEU A 244 -8.97 -5.37 6.26
C LEU A 244 -10.24 -5.32 7.13
N VAL A 245 -10.79 -4.14 7.38
CA VAL A 245 -12.06 -3.99 8.12
C VAL A 245 -13.21 -4.68 7.38
N GLN A 246 -13.29 -4.53 6.06
CA GLN A 246 -14.32 -5.20 5.24
C GLN A 246 -14.17 -6.73 5.26
N GLN A 247 -12.93 -7.24 5.36
CA GLN A 247 -12.64 -8.69 5.49
C GLN A 247 -12.89 -9.24 6.91
N GLY A 248 -13.38 -8.43 7.84
CA GLY A 248 -13.70 -8.88 9.19
C GLY A 248 -12.57 -8.76 10.19
N TYR A 249 -11.59 -7.90 9.93
CA TYR A 249 -10.45 -7.60 10.82
C TYR A 249 -10.57 -6.19 11.45
N PRO A 250 -11.55 -5.93 12.34
CA PRO A 250 -11.75 -4.58 12.88
C PRO A 250 -10.56 -4.11 13.73
N ALA A 251 -9.78 -5.03 14.30
CA ALA A 251 -8.58 -4.70 15.06
C ALA A 251 -7.48 -4.04 14.19
N ALA A 252 -7.59 -4.07 12.85
CA ALA A 252 -6.71 -3.31 11.96
C ALA A 252 -6.72 -1.81 12.27
N LEU A 253 -7.86 -1.24 12.67
CA LEU A 253 -7.99 0.17 13.09
C LEU A 253 -7.24 0.50 14.39
N PHE A 254 -6.89 -0.51 15.17
CA PHE A 254 -6.19 -0.38 16.44
C PHE A 254 -4.71 -0.81 16.34
N THR A 255 -4.28 -1.15 15.13
CA THR A 255 -2.89 -1.49 14.83
C THR A 255 -2.30 -0.35 14.01
N PRO A 256 -1.37 0.45 14.57
CA PRO A 256 -0.84 1.63 13.87
C PRO A 256 0.16 1.21 12.79
N PHE A 257 -0.34 0.73 11.66
CA PHE A 257 0.48 0.27 10.51
C PHE A 257 1.43 1.35 10.02
N SER A 258 0.95 2.61 9.95
CA SER A 258 1.77 3.74 9.52
C SER A 258 2.96 3.98 10.44
N ARG A 259 2.87 3.66 11.74
CA ARG A 259 4.00 3.78 12.67
C ARG A 259 5.18 2.91 12.23
N TYR A 260 4.93 1.67 11.87
CA TYR A 260 5.98 0.75 11.42
C TYR A 260 6.62 1.19 10.11
N ILE A 261 5.82 1.76 9.21
CA ILE A 261 6.33 2.37 7.97
C ILE A 261 7.20 3.60 8.29
N ALA A 262 6.75 4.48 9.18
CA ALA A 262 7.47 5.70 9.56
C ALA A 262 8.81 5.39 10.24
N GLU A 263 8.87 4.37 11.10
CA GLU A 263 10.09 3.90 11.77
C GLU A 263 11.12 3.34 10.77
N ASN A 264 10.69 2.92 9.57
CA ASN A 264 11.57 2.34 8.54
C ASN A 264 11.21 2.81 7.12
N LYS A 265 11.05 4.13 6.98
CA LYS A 265 10.59 4.80 5.75
C LYS A 265 11.43 4.44 4.52
N ASP A 266 12.75 4.39 4.67
CA ASP A 266 13.66 4.00 3.58
C ASP A 266 13.40 2.57 3.07
N ALA A 267 13.13 1.63 3.96
CA ALA A 267 12.83 0.26 3.57
C ALA A 267 11.48 0.17 2.82
N TYR A 268 10.51 1.01 3.19
CA TYR A 268 9.23 1.12 2.50
C TYR A 268 9.40 1.59 1.04
N TYR A 269 10.11 2.68 0.80
CA TYR A 269 10.35 3.15 -0.56
C TYR A 269 11.23 2.19 -1.38
N LYS A 270 12.27 1.62 -0.75
CA LYS A 270 13.09 0.58 -1.39
C LYS A 270 12.29 -0.66 -1.80
N ALA A 271 11.19 -0.98 -1.13
CA ALA A 271 10.33 -2.09 -1.53
C ALA A 271 9.64 -1.84 -2.88
N TYR A 272 9.20 -0.59 -3.16
CA TYR A 272 8.70 -0.19 -4.49
C TYR A 272 9.82 -0.23 -5.53
N GLU A 273 10.97 0.38 -5.23
CA GLU A 273 12.12 0.40 -6.15
C GLU A 273 12.58 -1.01 -6.54
N ARG A 274 12.56 -1.96 -5.60
CA ARG A 274 12.90 -3.36 -5.90
C ARG A 274 11.95 -3.97 -6.92
N VAL A 275 10.64 -3.74 -6.78
CA VAL A 275 9.65 -4.21 -7.76
C VAL A 275 9.98 -3.66 -9.15
N GLU A 276 10.24 -2.37 -9.25
CA GLU A 276 10.52 -1.70 -10.53
C GLU A 276 11.86 -2.12 -11.14
N ARG A 277 12.93 -2.16 -10.33
CA ARG A 277 14.25 -2.62 -10.80
C ARG A 277 14.23 -4.07 -11.24
N ASN A 278 13.53 -4.93 -10.49
CA ASN A 278 13.38 -6.32 -10.87
C ASN A 278 12.61 -6.47 -12.20
N ALA A 279 11.60 -5.63 -12.44
CA ALA A 279 10.84 -5.64 -13.69
C ALA A 279 11.71 -5.29 -14.91
N LEU A 280 12.70 -4.39 -14.77
CA LEU A 280 13.66 -4.08 -15.84
C LEU A 280 14.53 -5.29 -16.22
N ILE A 281 14.88 -6.15 -15.26
CA ILE A 281 15.71 -7.35 -15.48
C ILE A 281 14.87 -8.51 -15.99
N SER A 282 13.75 -8.79 -15.30
CA SER A 282 12.89 -9.94 -15.59
C SER A 282 11.99 -9.75 -16.83
N GLY A 283 11.62 -8.49 -17.15
CA GLY A 283 10.66 -8.17 -18.19
C GLY A 283 9.20 -8.31 -17.77
N TYR A 284 8.93 -8.50 -16.47
CA TYR A 284 7.58 -8.52 -15.89
C TYR A 284 7.58 -7.94 -14.48
N THR A 285 6.43 -7.43 -14.03
CA THR A 285 6.30 -6.79 -12.73
C THR A 285 5.81 -7.80 -11.68
N ASP A 286 6.72 -8.19 -10.77
CA ASP A 286 6.46 -9.05 -9.62
C ASP A 286 6.39 -8.18 -8.35
N VAL A 287 5.22 -8.17 -7.70
CA VAL A 287 4.99 -7.37 -6.48
C VAL A 287 5.44 -8.09 -5.18
N THR A 288 5.96 -9.31 -5.27
CA THR A 288 6.41 -10.10 -4.11
C THR A 288 7.40 -9.37 -3.21
N PRO A 289 8.41 -8.62 -3.73
CA PRO A 289 9.33 -7.85 -2.87
C PRO A 289 8.62 -6.86 -1.94
N PHE A 290 7.55 -6.23 -2.43
CA PHE A 290 6.72 -5.33 -1.61
C PHE A 290 5.89 -6.09 -0.57
N LEU A 291 5.26 -7.20 -0.97
CA LEU A 291 4.53 -8.06 -0.04
C LEU A 291 5.43 -8.57 1.07
N PHE A 292 6.65 -9.01 0.72
CA PHE A 292 7.64 -9.49 1.68
C PHE A 292 7.99 -8.40 2.71
N TYR A 293 8.20 -7.16 2.27
CA TYR A 293 8.39 -6.03 3.17
C TYR A 293 7.19 -5.85 4.09
N PHE A 294 5.97 -5.77 3.52
CA PHE A 294 4.75 -5.48 4.26
C PHE A 294 4.39 -6.57 5.30
N CYS A 295 4.56 -7.83 4.91
CA CYS A 295 4.33 -8.95 5.82
C CYS A 295 5.38 -9.01 6.95
N ASN A 296 6.64 -8.64 6.68
CA ASN A 296 7.69 -8.58 7.70
C ASN A 296 7.46 -7.47 8.73
N LEU A 297 6.88 -6.33 8.33
CA LEU A 297 6.52 -5.27 9.28
C LEU A 297 5.65 -5.81 10.42
N SER A 298 4.76 -6.73 10.10
CA SER A 298 3.80 -7.29 11.04
C SER A 298 4.39 -8.31 12.01
N LEU A 299 5.52 -8.95 11.65
CA LEU A 299 6.15 -10.00 12.48
C LEU A 299 7.16 -9.46 13.50
N ILE A 300 7.78 -8.31 13.24
CA ILE A 300 8.85 -7.77 14.08
C ILE A 300 8.29 -7.08 15.34
N HIS A 301 6.99 -6.76 15.35
CA HIS A 301 6.38 -5.89 16.37
C HIS A 301 5.16 -6.51 17.09
N ILE A 302 4.94 -7.82 16.93
CA ILE A 302 4.03 -8.65 17.71
C ILE A 302 4.84 -9.49 18.71
#